data_23d74e7b9f2847868199be87a6f5da14
#
_entry.id   23d74e7b9f2847868199be87a6f5da14
#
_cell.length_a   1.000
_cell.length_b   1.000
_cell.length_c   1.000
_cell.angle_alpha   90.00
_cell.angle_beta   90.00
_cell.angle_gamma   90.00
#
_symmetry.space_group_name_H-M   'P 1'
#
loop_
_entity.id
_entity.type
_entity.pdbx_description
1 polymer ?
#
loop_
_entity_poly.entity_id
_entity_poly.type
_entity_poly.pdbx_seq_one_letter_code
_entity_poly.pdbx_strand_id
1 'polypeptide(L)'
;MYTPFEVQHTREGMSELVSLLRSSGEEVRAVLESTGSYHCPVVAALLENGIFVSVVNSLRMKRFCSQSIRKVKTDRIDAMQIALYGLAYWQELQPARLPEDTYRELQLLARQYYQMTSILIKAKVDFNALCDQVLPGMQELMSDHAGRHKLSDFVLRYHHTTH
;
A
#
# COMPACT_ATOMS: atom_id res chain seq x y z
N MET A 1 -29.44 -11.80 9.50
CA MET A 1 -28.36 -10.77 9.60
C MET A 1 -27.09 -11.49 10.01
N TYR A 2 -26.09 -11.55 9.15
CA TYR A 2 -24.84 -12.24 9.44
C TYR A 2 -23.99 -11.45 10.44
N THR A 3 -23.36 -12.14 11.37
CA THR A 3 -22.42 -11.54 12.32
C THR A 3 -21.10 -11.24 11.60
N PRO A 4 -20.45 -10.09 11.84
CA PRO A 4 -19.10 -9.82 11.32
C PRO A 4 -18.14 -10.92 11.77
N PHE A 5 -17.30 -11.37 10.86
CA PHE A 5 -16.26 -12.37 11.10
C PHE A 5 -14.95 -11.89 10.48
N GLU A 6 -13.85 -12.48 10.91
CA GLU A 6 -12.51 -12.20 10.41
C GLU A 6 -11.99 -13.39 9.62
N VAL A 7 -11.29 -13.10 8.53
CA VAL A 7 -10.65 -14.10 7.67
C VAL A 7 -9.17 -13.79 7.60
N GLN A 8 -8.34 -14.80 7.80
CA GLN A 8 -6.90 -14.64 7.65
C GLN A 8 -6.51 -14.43 6.19
N HIS A 9 -5.55 -13.56 5.95
CA HIS A 9 -5.05 -13.24 4.62
C HIS A 9 -4.03 -14.29 4.13
N THR A 10 -4.47 -15.55 4.15
CA THR A 10 -3.74 -16.74 3.71
C THR A 10 -4.53 -17.47 2.63
N ARG A 11 -3.91 -18.44 1.96
CA ARG A 11 -4.59 -19.28 0.98
C ARG A 11 -5.78 -20.03 1.59
N GLU A 12 -5.57 -20.56 2.80
CA GLU A 12 -6.59 -21.29 3.57
C GLU A 12 -7.75 -20.37 3.92
N GLY A 13 -7.46 -19.17 4.43
CA GLY A 13 -8.48 -18.18 4.75
C GLY A 13 -9.28 -17.72 3.53
N MET A 14 -8.66 -17.59 2.35
CA MET A 14 -9.38 -17.29 1.12
C MET A 14 -10.31 -18.44 0.71
N SER A 15 -9.88 -19.70 0.88
CA SER A 15 -10.72 -20.87 0.60
C SER A 15 -11.91 -20.96 1.58
N GLU A 16 -11.69 -20.63 2.85
CA GLU A 16 -12.74 -20.55 3.85
C GLU A 16 -13.76 -19.47 3.50
N LEU A 17 -13.31 -18.27 3.12
CA LEU A 17 -14.16 -17.18 2.68
C LEU A 17 -15.04 -17.59 1.49
N VAL A 18 -14.44 -18.19 0.47
CA VAL A 18 -15.17 -18.67 -0.73
C VAL A 18 -16.23 -19.71 -0.34
N SER A 19 -15.88 -20.66 0.54
CA SER A 19 -16.78 -21.70 1.00
C SER A 19 -17.96 -21.11 1.78
N LEU A 20 -17.69 -20.12 2.63
CA LEU A 20 -18.70 -19.42 3.40
C LEU A 20 -19.68 -18.67 2.49
N LEU A 21 -19.17 -17.93 1.51
CA LEU A 21 -20.01 -17.17 0.58
C LEU A 21 -20.88 -18.07 -0.30
N ARG A 22 -20.36 -19.23 -0.74
CA ARG A 22 -21.13 -20.22 -1.49
C ARG A 22 -22.20 -20.92 -0.67
N SER A 23 -21.96 -21.10 0.61
CA SER A 23 -22.92 -21.79 1.51
C SER A 23 -24.18 -20.98 1.77
N SER A 24 -24.21 -19.69 1.46
CA SER A 24 -25.39 -18.84 1.65
C SER A 24 -26.58 -19.22 0.77
N GLY A 25 -26.33 -19.87 -0.39
CA GLY A 25 -27.37 -20.29 -1.34
C GLY A 25 -28.08 -19.14 -2.07
N GLU A 26 -27.71 -17.90 -1.79
CA GLU A 26 -28.28 -16.68 -2.37
C GLU A 26 -27.29 -15.99 -3.33
N GLU A 27 -27.76 -15.01 -4.11
CA GLU A 27 -26.86 -14.16 -4.89
C GLU A 27 -26.00 -13.30 -3.94
N VAL A 28 -24.70 -13.56 -3.95
CA VAL A 28 -23.72 -12.84 -3.11
C VAL A 28 -22.90 -11.89 -3.98
N ARG A 29 -22.77 -10.66 -3.52
CA ARG A 29 -21.85 -9.68 -4.09
C ARG A 29 -20.88 -9.21 -3.02
N ALA A 30 -19.61 -9.47 -3.23
CA ALA A 30 -18.56 -8.97 -2.36
C ALA A 30 -18.22 -7.52 -2.72
N VAL A 31 -18.12 -6.66 -1.72
CA VAL A 31 -17.68 -5.27 -1.90
C VAL A 31 -16.45 -5.03 -1.04
N LEU A 32 -15.41 -4.50 -1.65
CA LEU A 32 -14.13 -4.22 -1.00
C LEU A 32 -13.77 -2.76 -1.19
N GLU A 33 -13.09 -2.19 -0.21
CA GLU A 33 -12.47 -0.87 -0.35
C GLU A 33 -11.07 -1.00 -0.97
N SER A 34 -10.72 -0.11 -1.90
CA SER A 34 -9.38 -0.06 -2.50
C SER A 34 -8.38 0.54 -1.52
N THR A 35 -7.82 -0.27 -0.64
CA THR A 35 -6.78 0.13 0.32
C THR A 35 -5.45 -0.51 -0.10
N GLY A 36 -4.58 0.27 -0.75
CA GLY A 36 -3.30 -0.26 -1.25
C GLY A 36 -3.47 -1.46 -2.19
N SER A 37 -2.69 -2.52 -1.99
CA SER A 37 -2.76 -3.77 -2.77
C SER A 37 -3.35 -4.96 -1.99
N TYR A 38 -3.76 -4.75 -0.74
CA TYR A 38 -4.23 -5.82 0.14
C TYR A 38 -5.51 -6.51 -0.35
N HIS A 39 -6.36 -5.79 -1.09
CA HIS A 39 -7.57 -6.35 -1.66
C HIS A 39 -7.33 -7.28 -2.87
N CYS A 40 -6.17 -7.15 -3.56
CA CYS A 40 -5.94 -7.88 -4.81
C CYS A 40 -6.02 -9.41 -4.69
N PRO A 41 -5.41 -10.07 -3.67
CA PRO A 41 -5.54 -11.52 -3.51
C PRO A 41 -6.97 -11.97 -3.23
N VAL A 42 -7.73 -11.17 -2.46
CA VAL A 42 -9.15 -11.45 -2.18
C VAL A 42 -9.97 -11.36 -3.47
N VAL A 43 -9.77 -10.30 -4.26
CA VAL A 43 -10.42 -10.12 -5.57
C VAL A 43 -10.12 -11.30 -6.49
N ALA A 44 -8.85 -11.72 -6.57
CA ALA A 44 -8.44 -12.86 -7.38
C ALA A 44 -9.18 -14.14 -6.98
N ALA A 45 -9.12 -14.49 -5.69
CA ALA A 45 -9.75 -15.69 -5.15
C ALA A 45 -11.28 -15.72 -5.40
N LEU A 46 -11.95 -14.56 -5.23
CA LEU A 46 -13.40 -14.48 -5.46
C LEU A 46 -13.76 -14.59 -6.95
N LEU A 47 -13.03 -13.90 -7.83
CA LEU A 47 -13.27 -13.97 -9.29
C LEU A 47 -13.00 -15.36 -9.84
N GLU A 48 -11.91 -16.02 -9.45
CA GLU A 48 -11.57 -17.41 -9.83
C GLU A 48 -12.67 -18.39 -9.44
N ASN A 49 -13.41 -18.08 -8.39
CA ASN A 49 -14.52 -18.89 -7.91
C ASN A 49 -15.89 -18.43 -8.39
N GLY A 50 -15.96 -17.49 -9.36
CA GLY A 50 -17.20 -17.02 -9.96
C GLY A 50 -18.07 -16.17 -9.03
N ILE A 51 -17.52 -15.63 -7.94
CA ILE A 51 -18.23 -14.76 -7.04
C ILE A 51 -18.09 -13.32 -7.55
N PHE A 52 -19.22 -12.60 -7.65
CA PHE A 52 -19.22 -11.20 -8.02
C PHE A 52 -18.47 -10.38 -6.96
N VAL A 53 -17.51 -9.58 -7.40
CA VAL A 53 -16.76 -8.68 -6.51
C VAL A 53 -16.68 -7.29 -7.12
N SER A 54 -16.86 -6.28 -6.28
CA SER A 54 -16.71 -4.87 -6.66
C SER A 54 -15.69 -4.19 -5.74
N VAL A 55 -14.79 -3.42 -6.32
CA VAL A 55 -13.78 -2.65 -5.57
C VAL A 55 -14.17 -1.18 -5.62
N VAL A 56 -14.43 -0.60 -4.46
CA VAL A 56 -14.89 0.77 -4.32
C VAL A 56 -13.73 1.68 -3.90
N ASN A 57 -13.64 2.82 -4.54
CA ASN A 57 -12.62 3.83 -4.22
C ASN A 57 -12.81 4.38 -2.80
N SER A 58 -11.73 4.48 -2.03
CA SER A 58 -11.71 4.99 -0.64
C SER A 58 -12.31 6.40 -0.51
N LEU A 59 -12.22 7.25 -1.53
CA LEU A 59 -12.87 8.57 -1.50
C LEU A 59 -14.41 8.47 -1.58
N ARG A 60 -14.93 7.50 -2.35
CA ARG A 60 -16.37 7.23 -2.40
C ARG A 60 -16.87 6.70 -1.06
N MET A 61 -16.12 5.76 -0.47
CA MET A 61 -16.43 5.25 0.86
C MET A 61 -16.43 6.35 1.91
N LYS A 62 -15.40 7.21 1.95
CA LYS A 62 -15.34 8.36 2.86
C LYS A 62 -16.55 9.30 2.72
N ARG A 63 -16.97 9.59 1.49
CA ARG A 63 -18.16 10.43 1.24
C ARG A 63 -19.44 9.77 1.76
N PHE A 64 -19.59 8.48 1.56
CA PHE A 64 -20.74 7.73 2.06
C PHE A 64 -20.74 7.69 3.59
N CYS A 65 -19.60 7.39 4.21
CA CYS A 65 -19.45 7.34 5.66
C CYS A 65 -19.57 8.71 6.35
N SER A 66 -19.20 9.82 5.66
CA SER A 66 -19.30 11.17 6.24
C SER A 66 -20.72 11.61 6.54
N GLN A 67 -21.72 10.96 5.95
CA GLN A 67 -23.13 11.17 6.24
C GLN A 67 -23.57 10.49 7.55
N SER A 68 -22.75 9.64 8.13
CA SER A 68 -23.02 8.93 9.38
C SER A 68 -22.46 9.70 10.58
N ILE A 69 -23.31 9.96 11.58
CA ILE A 69 -23.00 10.78 12.76
C ILE A 69 -21.98 10.13 13.72
N ARG A 70 -21.65 8.84 13.55
CA ARG A 70 -20.81 8.09 14.48
C ARG A 70 -19.32 8.15 14.07
N LYS A 71 -18.52 8.80 14.93
CA LYS A 71 -17.05 8.98 14.78
C LYS A 71 -16.19 7.82 15.31
N VAL A 72 -16.77 6.73 15.79
CA VAL A 72 -15.99 5.60 16.32
C VAL A 72 -15.50 4.75 15.16
N LYS A 73 -14.18 4.71 14.96
CA LYS A 73 -13.53 3.92 13.91
C LYS A 73 -13.10 2.58 14.48
N THR A 74 -13.70 1.50 14.00
CA THR A 74 -13.27 0.11 14.23
C THR A 74 -13.45 -0.67 12.94
N ASP A 75 -12.63 -1.68 12.71
CA ASP A 75 -12.69 -2.52 11.50
C ASP A 75 -14.08 -3.14 11.30
N ARG A 76 -14.75 -3.48 12.39
CA ARG A 76 -16.12 -3.99 12.36
C ARG A 76 -17.12 -2.95 11.84
N ILE A 77 -16.99 -1.69 12.23
CA ILE A 77 -17.86 -0.60 11.78
C ILE A 77 -17.56 -0.31 10.31
N ASP A 78 -16.29 -0.31 9.92
CA ASP A 78 -15.87 -0.08 8.55
C ASP A 78 -16.41 -1.19 7.64
N ALA A 79 -16.32 -2.46 8.03
CA ALA A 79 -16.92 -3.58 7.29
C ALA A 79 -18.46 -3.45 7.14
N MET A 80 -19.16 -3.05 8.20
CA MET A 80 -20.61 -2.79 8.13
C MET A 80 -20.95 -1.62 7.19
N GLN A 81 -20.14 -0.57 7.17
CA GLN A 81 -20.33 0.57 6.27
C GLN A 81 -20.14 0.17 4.80
N ILE A 82 -19.14 -0.67 4.52
CA ILE A 82 -18.90 -1.22 3.18
C ILE A 82 -20.10 -2.09 2.74
N ALA A 83 -20.63 -2.92 3.64
CA ALA A 83 -21.80 -3.74 3.35
C ALA A 83 -23.06 -2.88 3.10
N LEU A 84 -23.27 -1.84 3.88
CA LEU A 84 -24.37 -0.89 3.68
C LEU A 84 -24.23 -0.13 2.35
N TYR A 85 -23.02 0.26 1.98
CA TYR A 85 -22.75 0.83 0.67
C TYR A 85 -23.10 -0.13 -0.45
N GLY A 86 -22.69 -1.40 -0.34
CA GLY A 86 -23.03 -2.44 -1.29
C GLY A 86 -24.52 -2.65 -1.48
N LEU A 87 -25.29 -2.62 -0.39
CA LEU A 87 -26.75 -2.70 -0.43
C LEU A 87 -27.39 -1.46 -1.05
N ALA A 88 -26.92 -0.26 -0.69
CA ALA A 88 -27.47 1.00 -1.21
C ALA A 88 -27.24 1.15 -2.72
N TYR A 89 -26.12 0.68 -3.21
CA TYR A 89 -25.72 0.81 -4.63
C TYR A 89 -25.71 -0.53 -5.38
N TRP A 90 -26.50 -1.50 -4.95
CA TRP A 90 -26.50 -2.89 -5.45
C TRP A 90 -26.53 -2.99 -6.98
N GLN A 91 -27.36 -2.18 -7.64
CA GLN A 91 -27.52 -2.16 -9.08
C GLN A 91 -26.38 -1.41 -9.81
N GLU A 92 -25.68 -0.54 -9.11
CA GLU A 92 -24.62 0.31 -9.67
C GLU A 92 -23.23 -0.28 -9.48
N LEU A 93 -23.11 -1.37 -8.70
CA LEU A 93 -21.82 -2.03 -8.44
C LEU A 93 -21.22 -2.50 -9.76
N GLN A 94 -19.99 -2.08 -10.01
CA GLN A 94 -19.24 -2.52 -11.19
C GLN A 94 -18.38 -3.73 -10.83
N PRO A 95 -18.37 -4.78 -11.70
CA PRO A 95 -17.52 -5.92 -11.47
C PRO A 95 -16.04 -5.51 -11.50
N ALA A 96 -15.29 -5.98 -10.51
CA ALA A 96 -13.84 -5.83 -10.51
C ALA A 96 -13.24 -6.63 -11.67
N ARG A 97 -12.19 -6.09 -12.26
CA ARG A 97 -11.39 -6.78 -13.27
C ARG A 97 -9.96 -6.88 -12.76
N LEU A 98 -9.39 -8.05 -12.85
CA LEU A 98 -7.95 -8.17 -12.63
C LEU A 98 -7.25 -7.64 -13.89
N PRO A 99 -6.23 -6.79 -13.73
CA PRO A 99 -5.35 -6.43 -14.82
C PRO A 99 -4.69 -7.71 -15.37
N GLU A 100 -4.34 -7.71 -16.65
CA GLU A 100 -3.49 -8.76 -17.22
C GLU A 100 -2.23 -8.96 -16.37
N ASP A 101 -1.76 -10.19 -16.26
CA ASP A 101 -0.65 -10.55 -15.37
C ASP A 101 0.60 -9.69 -15.65
N THR A 102 0.94 -9.47 -16.92
CA THR A 102 2.05 -8.61 -17.33
C THR A 102 1.90 -7.16 -16.81
N TYR A 103 0.69 -6.61 -16.88
CA TYR A 103 0.45 -5.26 -16.39
C TYR A 103 0.54 -5.18 -14.85
N ARG A 104 0.10 -6.24 -14.17
CA ARG A 104 0.20 -6.37 -12.71
C ARG A 104 1.64 -6.48 -12.26
N GLU A 105 2.46 -7.26 -12.95
CA GLU A 105 3.90 -7.37 -12.69
C GLU A 105 4.61 -6.02 -12.89
N LEU A 106 4.31 -5.31 -13.99
CA LEU A 106 4.85 -3.97 -14.24
C LEU A 106 4.46 -2.98 -13.14
N GLN A 107 3.22 -3.02 -12.67
CA GLN A 107 2.79 -2.17 -11.55
C GLN A 107 3.55 -2.49 -10.25
N LEU A 108 3.78 -3.77 -9.96
CA LEU A 108 4.56 -4.19 -8.80
C LEU A 108 6.00 -3.70 -8.91
N LEU A 109 6.64 -3.90 -10.05
CA LEU A 109 8.01 -3.44 -10.31
C LEU A 109 8.13 -1.91 -10.22
N ALA A 110 7.17 -1.17 -10.80
CA ALA A 110 7.14 0.28 -10.69
C ALA A 110 7.03 0.75 -9.24
N ARG A 111 6.15 0.15 -8.44
CA ARG A 111 6.03 0.46 -7.00
C ARG A 111 7.33 0.19 -6.25
N GLN A 112 7.96 -0.96 -6.50
CA GLN A 112 9.25 -1.33 -5.91
C GLN A 112 10.33 -0.30 -6.28
N TYR A 113 10.42 0.08 -7.55
CA TYR A 113 11.35 1.09 -8.02
C TYR A 113 11.16 2.43 -7.29
N TYR A 114 9.93 2.95 -7.22
CA TYR A 114 9.64 4.19 -6.53
C TYR A 114 9.95 4.12 -5.04
N GLN A 115 9.64 3.00 -4.40
CA GLN A 115 9.94 2.79 -2.98
C GLN A 115 11.45 2.78 -2.73
N MET A 116 12.23 2.03 -3.52
CA MET A 116 13.69 1.98 -3.40
C MET A 116 14.32 3.35 -3.68
N THR A 117 13.83 4.06 -4.70
CA THR A 117 14.28 5.42 -5.02
C THR A 117 14.01 6.38 -3.86
N SER A 118 12.84 6.31 -3.24
CA SER A 118 12.49 7.13 -2.08
C SER A 118 13.40 6.87 -0.88
N ILE A 119 13.69 5.59 -0.59
CA ILE A 119 14.63 5.19 0.47
C ILE A 119 16.03 5.71 0.17
N LEU A 120 16.50 5.59 -1.08
CA LEU A 120 17.81 6.07 -1.50
C LEU A 120 17.93 7.60 -1.34
N ILE A 121 16.90 8.35 -1.75
CA ILE A 121 16.87 9.81 -1.60
C ILE A 121 16.95 10.17 -0.11
N LYS A 122 16.12 9.52 0.72
CA LYS A 122 16.13 9.77 2.16
C LYS A 122 17.48 9.46 2.79
N ALA A 123 18.08 8.31 2.45
CA ALA A 123 19.40 7.93 2.94
C ALA A 123 20.50 8.94 2.53
N LYS A 124 20.44 9.47 1.29
CA LYS A 124 21.36 10.52 0.84
C LYS A 124 21.18 11.82 1.64
N VAL A 125 19.93 12.22 1.89
CA VAL A 125 19.66 13.45 2.68
C VAL A 125 20.16 13.28 4.12
N ASP A 126 19.86 12.15 4.76
CA ASP A 126 20.29 11.88 6.13
C ASP A 126 21.82 11.78 6.23
N PHE A 127 22.47 11.15 5.25
CA PHE A 127 23.94 11.08 5.15
C PHE A 127 24.56 12.47 4.99
N ASN A 128 24.02 13.31 4.10
CA ASN A 128 24.52 14.66 3.89
C ASN A 128 24.37 15.49 5.18
N ALA A 129 23.22 15.41 5.85
CA ALA A 129 23.00 16.10 7.11
C ALA A 129 24.00 15.66 8.21
N LEU A 130 24.32 14.36 8.25
CA LEU A 130 25.33 13.83 9.16
C LEU A 130 26.75 14.37 8.81
N CYS A 131 27.10 14.39 7.51
CA CYS A 131 28.38 14.94 7.05
C CYS A 131 28.52 16.40 7.43
N ASP A 132 27.48 17.21 7.28
CA ASP A 132 27.51 18.63 7.64
C ASP A 132 27.74 18.85 9.15
N GLN A 133 27.25 17.94 9.98
CA GLN A 133 27.44 18.02 11.44
C GLN A 133 28.82 17.56 11.90
N VAL A 134 29.37 16.52 11.26
CA VAL A 134 30.62 15.87 11.70
C VAL A 134 31.84 16.42 10.97
N LEU A 135 31.69 16.73 9.70
CA LEU A 135 32.77 17.15 8.79
C LEU A 135 32.29 18.32 7.90
N PRO A 136 32.16 19.54 8.44
CA PRO A 136 31.74 20.70 7.66
C PRO A 136 32.62 20.91 6.41
N GLY A 137 31.99 21.10 5.24
CA GLY A 137 32.68 21.26 3.95
C GLY A 137 32.98 19.97 3.18
N MET A 138 32.65 18.80 3.71
CA MET A 138 32.86 17.52 3.03
C MET A 138 31.96 17.37 1.77
N GLN A 139 30.80 18.01 1.75
CA GLN A 139 29.90 17.98 0.58
C GLN A 139 30.52 18.63 -0.66
N GLU A 140 31.29 19.70 -0.51
CA GLU A 140 32.00 20.35 -1.62
C GLU A 140 33.05 19.41 -2.22
N LEU A 141 33.70 18.60 -1.39
CA LEU A 141 34.69 17.61 -1.81
C LEU A 141 34.08 16.42 -2.55
N MET A 142 32.86 16.02 -2.13
CA MET A 142 32.17 14.87 -2.73
C MET A 142 31.41 15.21 -4.02
N SER A 143 31.01 16.46 -4.19
CA SER A 143 30.30 16.92 -5.40
C SER A 143 31.20 17.08 -6.63
N ASP A 144 32.51 17.23 -6.43
CA ASP A 144 33.45 17.36 -7.49
C ASP A 144 33.85 15.99 -8.08
N HIS A 145 33.55 15.73 -9.35
CA HIS A 145 33.83 14.46 -10.04
C HIS A 145 35.29 14.02 -10.03
N ALA A 146 36.22 14.92 -9.65
CA ALA A 146 37.63 14.65 -9.42
C ALA A 146 37.97 14.14 -8.00
N GLY A 147 36.93 13.81 -7.20
CA GLY A 147 36.98 13.65 -5.75
C GLY A 147 37.82 12.49 -5.19
N ARG A 148 38.38 11.58 -6.00
CA ARG A 148 39.27 10.55 -5.43
C ARG A 148 40.61 11.13 -4.92
N HIS A 149 41.08 12.20 -5.48
CA HIS A 149 42.33 12.87 -5.04
C HIS A 149 42.10 13.88 -3.90
N LYS A 150 40.90 14.49 -3.85
CA LYS A 150 40.57 15.47 -2.81
C LYS A 150 40.22 14.85 -1.46
N LEU A 151 39.71 13.62 -1.42
CA LEU A 151 39.44 12.90 -0.16
C LEU A 151 40.75 12.59 0.59
N SER A 152 41.81 12.23 -0.12
CA SER A 152 43.14 12.04 0.49
C SER A 152 43.71 13.35 1.05
N ASP A 153 43.51 14.47 0.35
CA ASP A 153 43.99 15.79 0.78
C ASP A 153 43.19 16.31 1.99
N PHE A 154 41.91 15.99 2.09
CA PHE A 154 41.09 16.35 3.24
C PHE A 154 41.49 15.56 4.50
N VAL A 155 41.67 14.25 4.38
CA VAL A 155 42.11 13.39 5.49
C VAL A 155 43.50 13.85 5.99
N LEU A 156 44.42 14.23 5.08
CA LEU A 156 45.74 14.76 5.44
C LEU A 156 45.66 16.11 6.15
N ARG A 157 44.74 17.01 5.78
CA ARG A 157 44.56 18.31 6.46
C ARG A 157 43.96 18.13 7.86
N TYR A 158 43.03 17.22 8.03
CA TYR A 158 42.41 16.97 9.34
C TYR A 158 43.38 16.37 10.35
N HIS A 159 44.33 15.54 9.91
CA HIS A 159 45.41 15.01 10.76
C HIS A 159 46.44 16.07 11.19
N HIS A 160 46.57 17.14 10.42
CA HIS A 160 47.54 18.22 10.77
C HIS A 160 46.95 19.30 11.70
N THR A 161 45.67 19.38 11.91
CA THR A 161 44.99 20.37 12.79
C THR A 161 44.69 19.88 14.18
N THR A 162 45.00 18.63 14.52
CA THR A 162 44.75 18.02 15.85
C THR A 162 46.03 17.80 16.68
N HIS A 163 47.12 18.54 16.38
CA HIS A 163 48.34 18.61 17.25
C HIS A 163 48.59 20.01 17.76
#